data_7aa9051cb3fa68244c1a34b09e89b4b0
#
_entry.id   7aa9051cb3fa68244c1a34b09e89b4b0
#
_cell.length_a   1.000
_cell.length_b   1.000
_cell.length_c   1.000
_cell.angle_alpha   90.00
_cell.angle_beta   90.00
_cell.angle_gamma   90.00
#
_symmetry.space_group_name_H-M   'P 1'
#
loop_
_entity.id
_entity.type
_entity.pdbx_description
1 polymer ?
#
loop_
_entity_poly.entity_id
_entity_poly.type
_entity_poly.pdbx_seq_one_letter_code
_entity_poly.pdbx_strand_id
1 'polypeptide(L)'
;MGARGLWGKSVLYEESTRIPMIVSGPDIPRDKVSETPVTLLDIHQTAVGGLGQRVSEPDADLSGVSLFEAATNGSDVDRVVTSEYHAMGAPTSSFMLRRGDWKYHYYEGYAPELFNMSSDPEEENDLAAAPESKSVVDEFEATLRKRVDPAAVDRRAKDDMAALIEIYGGREKAIDLGRTGSTPVPGQAPE
;
A
#
# COMPACT_ATOMS: atom_id res chain seq x y z
N MET A 1 4.20 -6.92 -15.56
CA MET A 1 3.21 -6.07 -16.25
C MET A 1 2.26 -6.97 -17.01
N GLY A 2 0.99 -6.60 -17.11
CA GLY A 2 -0.06 -7.43 -17.73
C GLY A 2 -0.79 -8.37 -16.77
N ALA A 3 -0.33 -8.54 -15.54
CA ALA A 3 -1.06 -9.29 -14.54
C ALA A 3 -2.46 -8.68 -14.33
N ARG A 4 -3.46 -9.52 -14.12
CA ARG A 4 -4.87 -9.10 -13.96
C ARG A 4 -5.39 -8.22 -15.11
N GLY A 5 -4.77 -8.28 -16.30
CA GLY A 5 -5.11 -7.42 -17.44
C GLY A 5 -4.67 -5.96 -17.29
N LEU A 6 -3.90 -5.61 -16.27
CA LEU A 6 -3.48 -4.24 -15.97
C LEU A 6 -2.02 -4.00 -16.36
N TRP A 7 -1.77 -2.83 -16.96
CA TRP A 7 -0.42 -2.41 -17.36
C TRP A 7 0.17 -1.34 -16.42
N GLY A 8 -0.64 -0.82 -15.51
CA GLY A 8 -0.24 0.06 -14.43
C GLY A 8 -0.08 -0.67 -13.11
N LYS A 9 0.27 0.08 -12.07
CA LYS A 9 0.39 -0.37 -10.68
C LYS A 9 -0.54 0.40 -9.73
N SER A 10 -1.74 0.74 -10.24
CA SER A 10 -2.76 1.48 -9.49
C SER A 10 -3.66 0.56 -8.66
N VAL A 11 -3.10 -0.55 -8.18
CA VAL A 11 -3.78 -1.57 -7.38
C VAL A 11 -2.92 -1.97 -6.20
N LEU A 12 -3.51 -2.66 -5.23
CA LEU A 12 -2.84 -3.04 -3.98
C LEU A 12 -2.44 -4.52 -3.91
N TYR A 13 -2.53 -5.24 -5.03
CA TYR A 13 -2.06 -6.63 -5.14
C TYR A 13 -0.53 -6.71 -5.11
N GLU A 14 0.00 -7.93 -4.90
CA GLU A 14 1.45 -8.17 -4.74
C GLU A 14 2.28 -7.63 -5.90
N GLU A 15 1.75 -7.61 -7.13
CA GLU A 15 2.45 -7.05 -8.29
C GLU A 15 2.78 -5.55 -8.14
N SER A 16 2.07 -4.85 -7.26
CA SER A 16 2.30 -3.43 -6.97
C SER A 16 2.91 -3.19 -5.59
N THR A 17 2.58 -4.02 -4.61
CA THR A 17 2.94 -3.77 -3.21
C THR A 17 4.12 -4.59 -2.70
N ARG A 18 4.39 -5.77 -3.29
CA ARG A 18 5.51 -6.61 -2.91
C ARG A 18 6.80 -6.12 -3.55
N ILE A 19 7.38 -5.08 -2.99
CA ILE A 19 8.69 -4.59 -3.42
C ILE A 19 9.81 -5.33 -2.67
N PRO A 20 10.89 -5.72 -3.35
CA PRO A 20 12.06 -6.29 -2.68
C PRO A 20 12.68 -5.29 -1.70
N MET A 21 12.98 -5.75 -0.47
CA MET A 21 13.67 -4.95 0.52
C MET A 21 14.92 -5.69 0.98
N ILE A 22 16.10 -5.14 0.67
CA ILE A 22 17.39 -5.71 1.02
C ILE A 22 18.18 -4.69 1.82
N VAL A 23 18.66 -5.09 3.00
CA VAL A 23 19.48 -4.26 3.87
C VAL A 23 20.87 -4.87 4.02
N SER A 24 21.90 -4.06 3.83
CA SER A 24 23.31 -4.46 3.99
C SER A 24 24.10 -3.33 4.65
N GLY A 25 24.97 -3.66 5.56
CA GLY A 25 25.81 -2.68 6.26
C GLY A 25 26.55 -3.27 7.44
N PRO A 26 27.32 -2.44 8.16
CA PRO A 26 27.90 -2.82 9.45
C PRO A 26 26.78 -3.24 10.42
N ASP A 27 27.06 -4.25 11.24
CA ASP A 27 26.16 -4.76 12.27
C ASP A 27 24.84 -5.38 11.77
N ILE A 28 24.65 -5.50 10.44
CA ILE A 28 23.54 -6.23 9.85
C ILE A 28 23.89 -7.71 9.75
N PRO A 29 23.05 -8.62 10.29
CA PRO A 29 23.26 -10.06 10.17
C PRO A 29 23.36 -10.49 8.70
N ARG A 30 24.30 -11.41 8.40
CA ARG A 30 24.44 -11.98 7.05
C ARG A 30 23.53 -13.18 6.88
N ASP A 31 23.11 -13.42 5.63
CA ASP A 31 22.34 -14.61 5.24
C ASP A 31 21.06 -14.80 6.07
N LYS A 32 20.41 -13.69 6.42
CA LYS A 32 19.17 -13.70 7.22
C LYS A 32 17.99 -13.15 6.41
N VAL A 33 16.87 -13.83 6.51
CA VAL A 33 15.56 -13.37 6.03
C VAL A 33 14.71 -13.02 7.25
N SER A 34 14.01 -11.91 7.21
CA SER A 34 13.01 -11.54 8.21
C SER A 34 11.62 -11.60 7.57
N GLU A 35 10.68 -12.24 8.26
CA GLU A 35 9.27 -12.32 7.85
C GLU A 35 8.44 -11.13 8.40
N THR A 36 9.07 -10.18 9.06
CA THR A 36 8.42 -8.95 9.53
C THR A 36 7.91 -8.16 8.33
N PRO A 37 6.60 -7.86 8.22
CA PRO A 37 6.10 -6.97 7.20
C PRO A 37 6.75 -5.58 7.34
N VAL A 38 7.31 -5.05 6.25
CA VAL A 38 7.97 -3.75 6.22
C VAL A 38 7.36 -2.84 5.16
N THR A 39 7.55 -1.52 5.30
CA THR A 39 7.01 -0.52 4.38
C THR A 39 8.07 0.49 3.98
N LEU A 40 7.79 1.31 2.96
CA LEU A 40 8.66 2.44 2.61
C LEU A 40 8.75 3.50 3.71
N LEU A 41 7.79 3.58 4.63
CA LEU A 41 7.83 4.47 5.79
C LEU A 41 8.97 4.11 6.76
N ASP A 42 9.40 2.85 6.76
CA ASP A 42 10.49 2.36 7.60
C ASP A 42 11.86 2.91 7.16
N ILE A 43 11.98 3.37 5.91
CA ILE A 43 13.23 3.89 5.36
C ILE A 43 13.66 5.17 6.10
N HIS A 44 12.72 6.06 6.45
CA HIS A 44 13.04 7.28 7.17
C HIS A 44 13.70 6.98 8.52
N GLN A 45 13.07 6.14 9.34
CA GLN A 45 13.60 5.74 10.64
C GLN A 45 14.95 5.03 10.53
N THR A 46 15.10 4.19 9.49
CA THR A 46 16.35 3.48 9.19
C THR A 46 17.47 4.45 8.81
N ALA A 47 17.19 5.41 7.94
CA ALA A 47 18.19 6.39 7.50
C ALA A 47 18.66 7.27 8.65
N VAL A 48 17.74 7.80 9.45
CA VAL A 48 18.07 8.63 10.61
C VAL A 48 18.90 7.85 11.64
N GLY A 49 18.48 6.63 11.97
CA GLY A 49 19.20 5.74 12.90
C GLY A 49 20.58 5.34 12.37
N GLY A 50 20.70 5.06 11.06
CA GLY A 50 21.96 4.72 10.40
C GLY A 50 22.99 5.86 10.41
N LEU A 51 22.53 7.12 10.50
CA LEU A 51 23.39 8.28 10.69
C LEU A 51 23.71 8.56 12.16
N GLY A 52 23.31 7.70 13.08
CA GLY A 52 23.49 7.88 14.52
C GLY A 52 22.67 9.06 15.10
N GLN A 53 21.62 9.46 14.38
CA GLN A 53 20.74 10.54 14.79
C GLN A 53 19.44 9.96 15.42
N ARG A 54 18.74 10.83 16.13
CA ARG A 54 17.35 10.55 16.58
C ARG A 54 16.38 11.26 15.67
N VAL A 55 15.21 10.67 15.49
CA VAL A 55 14.10 11.32 14.78
C VAL A 55 13.78 12.63 15.48
N SER A 56 13.64 13.71 14.71
CA SER A 56 13.32 15.02 15.24
C SER A 56 11.92 15.08 15.85
N GLU A 57 11.66 15.99 16.78
CA GLU A 57 10.35 16.15 17.41
C GLU A 57 9.20 16.39 16.41
N PRO A 58 9.38 17.20 15.34
CA PRO A 58 8.36 17.37 14.32
C PRO A 58 8.01 16.09 13.54
N ASP A 59 8.91 15.11 13.54
CA ASP A 59 8.76 13.84 12.81
C ASP A 59 8.46 12.66 13.75
N ALA A 60 8.25 12.94 15.05
CA ALA A 60 8.07 11.89 16.06
C ALA A 60 6.78 11.08 15.88
N ASP A 61 5.80 11.63 15.18
CA ASP A 61 4.52 10.99 14.85
C ASP A 61 4.55 10.20 13.52
N LEU A 62 5.66 10.27 12.77
CA LEU A 62 5.79 9.49 11.54
C LEU A 62 5.80 8.00 11.84
N SER A 63 4.90 7.29 11.17
CA SER A 63 4.83 5.84 11.23
C SER A 63 6.11 5.23 10.65
N GLY A 64 6.51 4.09 11.19
CA GLY A 64 7.66 3.34 10.71
C GLY A 64 8.49 2.78 11.86
N VAL A 65 9.26 1.76 11.55
CA VAL A 65 10.27 1.18 12.45
C VAL A 65 11.58 1.04 11.69
N SER A 66 12.70 1.03 12.41
CA SER A 66 13.99 0.85 11.75
C SER A 66 14.12 -0.55 11.14
N LEU A 67 14.55 -0.65 9.88
CA LEU A 67 14.86 -1.91 9.24
C LEU A 67 16.05 -2.61 9.92
N PHE A 68 16.88 -1.90 10.66
CA PHE A 68 17.92 -2.52 11.51
C PHE A 68 17.29 -3.39 12.60
N GLU A 69 16.19 -2.93 13.20
CA GLU A 69 15.44 -3.71 14.19
C GLU A 69 14.80 -4.94 13.54
N ALA A 70 14.16 -4.78 12.39
CA ALA A 70 13.57 -5.89 11.63
C ALA A 70 14.62 -6.92 11.18
N ALA A 71 15.87 -6.50 10.94
CA ALA A 71 16.97 -7.38 10.54
C ALA A 71 17.63 -8.10 11.73
N THR A 72 17.69 -7.47 12.91
CA THR A 72 18.45 -7.98 14.08
C THR A 72 17.58 -8.73 15.07
N ASN A 73 16.36 -8.28 15.29
CA ASN A 73 15.39 -8.91 16.19
C ASN A 73 14.78 -10.16 15.54
N GLY A 74 14.03 -10.94 16.28
CA GLY A 74 13.17 -11.98 15.70
C GLY A 74 12.11 -11.38 14.80
N SER A 75 11.55 -12.19 13.89
CA SER A 75 10.47 -11.71 13.02
C SER A 75 9.22 -11.36 13.84
N ASP A 76 8.70 -10.16 13.61
CA ASP A 76 7.41 -9.71 14.14
C ASP A 76 6.35 -9.87 13.04
N VAL A 77 5.77 -11.07 12.96
CA VAL A 77 4.76 -11.40 11.96
C VAL A 77 3.39 -10.75 12.25
N ASP A 78 3.16 -10.32 13.50
CA ASP A 78 1.91 -9.69 13.92
C ASP A 78 1.87 -8.19 13.63
N ARG A 79 2.99 -7.61 13.18
CA ARG A 79 3.03 -6.22 12.74
C ARG A 79 2.05 -5.99 11.61
N VAL A 80 1.17 -4.99 11.76
CA VAL A 80 0.26 -4.57 10.71
C VAL A 80 0.87 -3.44 9.91
N VAL A 81 1.10 -3.66 8.62
CA VAL A 81 1.48 -2.62 7.66
C VAL A 81 0.31 -2.22 6.79
N THR A 82 0.33 -0.98 6.29
CA THR A 82 -0.76 -0.40 5.51
C THR A 82 -0.21 0.25 4.26
N SER A 83 -0.92 0.09 3.14
CA SER A 83 -0.77 0.88 1.93
C SER A 83 -2.11 1.45 1.51
N GLU A 84 -2.11 2.59 0.85
CA GLU A 84 -3.33 3.25 0.40
C GLU A 84 -3.14 3.82 -1.02
N TYR A 85 -4.23 3.89 -1.77
CA TYR A 85 -4.24 4.46 -3.10
C TYR A 85 -5.53 5.23 -3.36
N HIS A 86 -5.40 6.52 -3.72
CA HIS A 86 -6.52 7.45 -3.92
C HIS A 86 -6.37 8.24 -5.22
N ALA A 87 -5.51 7.80 -6.13
CA ALA A 87 -5.09 8.59 -7.27
C ALA A 87 -5.74 8.12 -8.58
N MET A 88 -5.17 8.57 -9.68
CA MET A 88 -5.65 8.34 -11.04
C MET A 88 -5.97 6.87 -11.32
N GLY A 89 -7.14 6.62 -11.91
CA GLY A 89 -7.62 5.29 -12.28
C GLY A 89 -8.35 4.54 -11.17
N ALA A 90 -8.36 5.06 -9.93
CA ALA A 90 -9.16 4.49 -8.86
C ALA A 90 -10.54 5.15 -8.79
N PRO A 91 -11.64 4.37 -8.85
CA PRO A 91 -12.99 4.91 -8.71
C PRO A 91 -13.30 5.36 -7.29
N THR A 92 -12.54 4.86 -6.33
CA THR A 92 -12.69 5.12 -4.90
C THR A 92 -11.36 4.93 -4.17
N SER A 93 -11.27 5.42 -2.96
CA SER A 93 -10.12 5.18 -2.09
C SER A 93 -10.00 3.70 -1.75
N SER A 94 -8.78 3.19 -1.83
CA SER A 94 -8.46 1.82 -1.50
C SER A 94 -7.35 1.74 -0.45
N PHE A 95 -7.46 0.75 0.43
CA PHE A 95 -6.54 0.51 1.52
C PHE A 95 -6.17 -0.97 1.58
N MET A 96 -4.92 -1.27 1.82
CA MET A 96 -4.43 -2.62 2.05
C MET A 96 -3.81 -2.71 3.44
N LEU A 97 -4.16 -3.75 4.18
CA LEU A 97 -3.51 -4.11 5.42
C LEU A 97 -2.90 -5.52 5.28
N ARG A 98 -1.66 -5.67 5.74
CA ARG A 98 -0.97 -6.95 5.81
C ARG A 98 -0.58 -7.25 7.25
N ARG A 99 -0.87 -8.49 7.71
CA ARG A 99 -0.41 -9.04 9.00
C ARG A 99 -0.22 -10.55 8.87
N GLY A 100 0.96 -11.03 9.15
CA GLY A 100 1.28 -12.45 8.98
C GLY A 100 0.95 -12.95 7.59
N ASP A 101 0.19 -14.03 7.51
CA ASP A 101 -0.25 -14.60 6.24
C ASP A 101 -1.47 -13.90 5.63
N TRP A 102 -2.10 -12.98 6.35
CA TRP A 102 -3.33 -12.35 5.90
C TRP A 102 -3.08 -11.01 5.23
N LYS A 103 -3.75 -10.79 4.08
CA LYS A 103 -3.77 -9.54 3.35
C LYS A 103 -5.21 -9.15 3.07
N TYR A 104 -5.59 -7.97 3.51
CA TYR A 104 -6.95 -7.44 3.44
C TYR A 104 -6.96 -6.19 2.58
N HIS A 105 -7.87 -6.13 1.61
CA HIS A 105 -8.14 -4.95 0.80
C HIS A 105 -9.50 -4.38 1.16
N TYR A 106 -9.52 -3.09 1.41
CA TYR A 106 -10.74 -2.31 1.63
C TYR A 106 -10.91 -1.31 0.50
N TYR A 107 -12.12 -1.20 0.01
CA TYR A 107 -12.52 -0.26 -1.03
C TYR A 107 -13.72 0.52 -0.53
N GLU A 108 -13.64 1.87 -0.46
CA GLU A 108 -14.76 2.67 0.03
C GLU A 108 -15.98 2.51 -0.87
N GLY A 109 -17.09 2.02 -0.30
CA GLY A 109 -18.34 1.77 -1.01
C GLY A 109 -18.41 0.47 -1.81
N TYR A 110 -17.42 -0.41 -1.73
CA TYR A 110 -17.39 -1.72 -2.38
C TYR A 110 -17.09 -2.85 -1.40
N ALA A 111 -17.30 -4.09 -1.84
CA ALA A 111 -16.94 -5.26 -1.05
C ALA A 111 -15.42 -5.32 -0.84
N PRO A 112 -14.97 -5.71 0.36
CA PRO A 112 -13.55 -5.95 0.62
C PRO A 112 -13.09 -7.26 0.00
N GLU A 113 -11.78 -7.46 -0.04
CA GLU A 113 -11.14 -8.74 -0.40
C GLU A 113 -10.21 -9.20 0.73
N LEU A 114 -10.08 -10.50 0.90
CA LEU A 114 -9.18 -11.11 1.89
C LEU A 114 -8.45 -12.29 1.27
N PHE A 115 -7.12 -12.30 1.41
CA PHE A 115 -6.26 -13.35 0.88
C PHE A 115 -5.40 -13.95 1.98
N ASN A 116 -5.15 -15.27 1.87
CA ASN A 116 -4.16 -15.94 2.69
C ASN A 116 -2.89 -16.16 1.85
N MET A 117 -1.88 -15.34 2.07
CA MET A 117 -0.67 -15.27 1.26
C MET A 117 0.25 -16.50 1.39
N SER A 118 0.04 -17.33 2.41
CA SER A 118 0.77 -18.60 2.58
C SER A 118 0.27 -19.68 1.63
N SER A 119 -1.04 -19.74 1.40
CA SER A 119 -1.68 -20.72 0.52
C SER A 119 -2.02 -20.17 -0.87
N ASP A 120 -2.11 -18.85 -1.00
CA ASP A 120 -2.53 -18.15 -2.23
C ASP A 120 -1.65 -16.88 -2.44
N PRO A 121 -0.36 -17.05 -2.78
CA PRO A 121 0.55 -15.93 -2.98
C PRO A 121 0.23 -15.08 -4.21
N GLU A 122 -0.59 -15.57 -5.12
CA GLU A 122 -1.02 -14.86 -6.34
C GLU A 122 -2.36 -14.15 -6.16
N GLU A 123 -2.97 -14.21 -4.97
CA GLU A 123 -4.23 -13.53 -4.65
C GLU A 123 -5.37 -13.85 -5.65
N GLU A 124 -5.54 -15.12 -5.96
CA GLU A 124 -6.56 -15.60 -6.90
C GLU A 124 -7.87 -16.00 -6.22
N ASN A 125 -7.84 -16.27 -4.90
CA ASN A 125 -8.96 -16.80 -4.14
C ASN A 125 -9.38 -15.84 -3.04
N ASP A 126 -10.35 -14.97 -3.32
CA ASP A 126 -10.91 -14.05 -2.32
C ASP A 126 -11.72 -14.83 -1.26
N LEU A 127 -11.29 -14.69 -0.01
CA LEU A 127 -11.90 -15.32 1.16
C LEU A 127 -12.81 -14.38 1.96
N ALA A 128 -13.01 -13.12 1.54
CA ALA A 128 -13.74 -12.14 2.33
C ALA A 128 -15.19 -12.51 2.58
N ALA A 129 -15.83 -13.20 1.62
CA ALA A 129 -17.22 -13.66 1.73
C ALA A 129 -17.37 -15.01 2.44
N ALA A 130 -16.27 -15.72 2.74
CA ALA A 130 -16.32 -17.04 3.39
C ALA A 130 -16.70 -16.87 4.87
N PRO A 131 -17.70 -17.63 5.37
CA PRO A 131 -18.16 -17.52 6.76
C PRO A 131 -17.04 -17.70 7.81
N GLU A 132 -16.11 -18.60 7.53
CA GLU A 132 -14.95 -18.88 8.40
C GLU A 132 -13.95 -17.72 8.48
N SER A 133 -13.92 -16.84 7.49
CA SER A 133 -13.03 -15.69 7.44
C SER A 133 -13.62 -14.44 8.08
N LYS A 134 -14.91 -14.46 8.45
CA LYS A 134 -15.61 -13.27 8.96
C LYS A 134 -14.90 -12.60 10.12
N SER A 135 -14.39 -13.34 11.07
CA SER A 135 -13.69 -12.78 12.23
C SER A 135 -12.40 -12.05 11.82
N VAL A 136 -11.69 -12.55 10.81
CA VAL A 136 -10.47 -11.95 10.28
C VAL A 136 -10.80 -10.64 9.56
N VAL A 137 -11.83 -10.64 8.72
CA VAL A 137 -12.33 -9.44 8.03
C VAL A 137 -12.73 -8.37 9.04
N ASP A 138 -13.55 -8.73 10.04
CA ASP A 138 -14.03 -7.80 11.08
C ASP A 138 -12.84 -7.17 11.86
N GLU A 139 -11.79 -7.95 12.14
CA GLU A 139 -10.60 -7.49 12.85
C GLU A 139 -9.77 -6.51 12.00
N PHE A 140 -9.58 -6.80 10.70
CA PHE A 140 -8.87 -5.91 9.78
C PHE A 140 -9.65 -4.62 9.57
N GLU A 141 -10.96 -4.69 9.38
CA GLU A 141 -11.79 -3.50 9.25
C GLU A 141 -11.74 -2.63 10.52
N ALA A 142 -11.85 -3.23 11.69
CA ALA A 142 -11.69 -2.51 12.95
C ALA A 142 -10.31 -1.88 13.10
N THR A 143 -9.26 -2.56 12.63
CA THR A 143 -7.89 -2.04 12.64
C THR A 143 -7.73 -0.86 11.68
N LEU A 144 -8.29 -0.93 10.47
CA LEU A 144 -8.31 0.17 9.52
C LEU A 144 -8.99 1.40 10.11
N ARG A 145 -10.21 1.23 10.65
CA ARG A 145 -11.01 2.33 11.19
C ARG A 145 -10.44 2.98 12.45
N LYS A 146 -9.53 2.30 13.17
CA LYS A 146 -8.74 2.92 14.25
C LYS A 146 -7.63 3.82 13.72
N ARG A 147 -7.15 3.60 12.50
CA ARG A 147 -6.06 4.36 11.89
C ARG A 147 -6.56 5.53 11.05
N VAL A 148 -7.69 5.35 10.37
CA VAL A 148 -8.21 6.30 9.40
C VAL A 148 -9.73 6.18 9.30
N ASP A 149 -10.41 7.27 8.90
CA ASP A 149 -11.79 7.24 8.41
C ASP A 149 -11.76 7.13 6.87
N PRO A 150 -12.01 5.93 6.29
CA PRO A 150 -11.89 5.71 4.86
C PRO A 150 -12.82 6.61 4.04
N ALA A 151 -14.05 6.84 4.53
CA ALA A 151 -15.01 7.70 3.85
C ALA A 151 -14.59 9.18 3.85
N ALA A 152 -13.97 9.65 4.94
CA ALA A 152 -13.43 11.00 4.98
C ALA A 152 -12.24 11.18 4.04
N VAL A 153 -11.36 10.19 3.96
CA VAL A 153 -10.22 10.19 3.02
C VAL A 153 -10.71 10.17 1.57
N ASP A 154 -11.69 9.34 1.24
CA ASP A 154 -12.25 9.25 -0.11
C ASP A 154 -12.88 10.59 -0.54
N ARG A 155 -13.68 11.22 0.33
CA ARG A 155 -14.24 12.55 0.06
C ARG A 155 -13.13 13.57 -0.20
N ARG A 156 -12.13 13.63 0.68
CA ARG A 156 -11.03 14.58 0.55
C ARG A 156 -10.26 14.37 -0.75
N ALA A 157 -9.94 13.12 -1.10
CA ALA A 157 -9.24 12.81 -2.36
C ALA A 157 -10.03 13.26 -3.59
N LYS A 158 -11.36 13.07 -3.58
CA LYS A 158 -12.25 13.52 -4.66
C LYS A 158 -12.34 15.04 -4.75
N ASP A 159 -12.43 15.73 -3.60
CA ASP A 159 -12.44 17.18 -3.54
C ASP A 159 -11.13 17.78 -4.04
N ASP A 160 -9.98 17.22 -3.62
CA ASP A 160 -8.66 17.65 -4.05
C ASP A 160 -8.48 17.43 -5.57
N MET A 161 -8.95 16.29 -6.12
CA MET A 161 -8.94 16.04 -7.56
C MET A 161 -9.83 17.02 -8.32
N ALA A 162 -11.03 17.32 -7.82
CA ALA A 162 -11.92 18.29 -8.43
C ALA A 162 -11.29 19.70 -8.46
N ALA A 163 -10.71 20.12 -7.33
CA ALA A 163 -10.00 21.41 -7.26
C ALA A 163 -8.82 21.48 -8.24
N LEU A 164 -8.06 20.38 -8.37
CA LEU A 164 -6.96 20.31 -9.32
C LEU A 164 -7.43 20.42 -10.78
N ILE A 165 -8.53 19.76 -11.14
CA ILE A 165 -9.16 19.86 -12.46
C ILE A 165 -9.52 21.31 -12.79
N GLU A 166 -10.09 22.04 -11.84
CA GLU A 166 -10.43 23.46 -12.04
C GLU A 166 -9.18 24.34 -12.23
N ILE A 167 -8.10 24.09 -11.47
CA ILE A 167 -6.82 24.80 -11.63
C ILE A 167 -6.26 24.61 -13.05
N TYR A 168 -6.43 23.43 -13.65
CA TYR A 168 -6.00 23.17 -15.03
C TYR A 168 -7.00 23.63 -16.09
N GLY A 169 -8.04 24.34 -15.72
CA GLY A 169 -8.99 24.97 -16.65
C GLY A 169 -10.13 24.05 -17.09
N GLY A 170 -10.49 23.09 -16.24
CA GLY A 170 -11.61 22.18 -16.40
C GLY A 170 -11.24 20.81 -16.97
N ARG A 171 -12.22 19.91 -16.97
CA ARG A 171 -12.00 18.49 -17.27
C ARG A 171 -11.42 18.24 -18.68
N GLU A 172 -11.90 18.94 -19.70
CA GLU A 172 -11.42 18.76 -21.08
C GLU A 172 -9.92 19.07 -21.20
N LYS A 173 -9.50 20.22 -20.67
CA LYS A 173 -8.07 20.60 -20.67
C LYS A 173 -7.22 19.65 -19.83
N ALA A 174 -7.71 19.20 -18.69
CA ALA A 174 -7.00 18.25 -17.84
C ALA A 174 -6.78 16.91 -18.57
N ILE A 175 -7.77 16.43 -19.33
CA ILE A 175 -7.66 15.22 -20.16
C ILE A 175 -6.62 15.42 -21.26
N ASP A 176 -6.66 16.54 -21.98
CA ASP A 176 -5.70 16.84 -23.06
C ASP A 176 -4.26 16.90 -22.54
N LEU A 177 -4.04 17.50 -21.39
CA LEU A 177 -2.73 17.54 -20.75
C LEU A 177 -2.25 16.16 -20.27
N GLY A 178 -3.18 15.30 -19.84
CA GLY A 178 -2.87 13.95 -19.34
C GLY A 178 -2.56 12.92 -20.43
N ARG A 179 -2.98 13.16 -21.67
CA ARG A 179 -2.80 12.22 -22.80
C ARG A 179 -1.34 11.89 -23.12
N THR A 180 -0.40 12.78 -22.77
CA THR A 180 1.03 12.59 -23.06
C THR A 180 1.79 11.82 -21.99
N GLY A 181 1.17 11.48 -20.86
CA GLY A 181 1.82 10.87 -19.69
C GLY A 181 1.60 9.38 -19.50
N SER A 182 0.72 8.74 -20.24
CA SER A 182 0.43 7.31 -20.06
C SER A 182 1.23 6.45 -21.03
N THR A 183 1.84 5.38 -20.52
CA THR A 183 2.43 4.35 -21.38
C THR A 183 1.30 3.56 -22.05
N PRO A 184 1.19 3.56 -23.38
CA PRO A 184 0.13 2.82 -24.06
C PRO A 184 0.32 1.30 -23.85
N VAL A 185 -0.79 0.58 -23.89
CA VAL A 185 -0.77 -0.89 -23.89
C VAL A 185 -0.06 -1.35 -25.17
N PRO A 186 0.87 -2.32 -25.11
CA PRO A 186 1.53 -2.84 -26.29
C PRO A 186 0.53 -3.27 -27.36
N GLY A 187 0.69 -2.74 -28.57
CA GLY A 187 -0.21 -3.00 -29.71
C GLY A 187 -1.37 -2.02 -29.86
N GLN A 188 -1.55 -1.06 -28.94
CA GLN A 188 -2.45 0.08 -29.12
C GLN A 188 -1.64 1.32 -29.52
N ALA A 189 -2.02 1.94 -30.63
CA ALA A 189 -1.46 3.25 -30.97
C ALA A 189 -1.97 4.27 -29.91
N PRO A 190 -1.16 5.25 -29.53
CA PRO A 190 -1.65 6.37 -28.72
C PRO A 190 -2.69 7.13 -29.57
N GLU A 191 -3.92 7.23 -29.05
CA GLU A 191 -4.95 8.10 -29.64
C GLU A 191 -4.61 9.57 -29.44
#